data_04b8423342b4b457da20fe56eeaa7a73
#
_entry.id   04b8423342b4b457da20fe56eeaa7a73
#
_cell.length_a   1.000
_cell.length_b   1.000
_cell.length_c   1.000
_cell.angle_alpha   90.00
_cell.angle_beta   90.00
_cell.angle_gamma   90.00
#
_symmetry.space_group_name_H-M   'P 1'
#
loop_
_entity.id
_entity.type
_entity.pdbx_description
1 polymer ?
#
loop_
_entity_poly.entity_id
_entity_poly.type
_entity_poly.pdbx_seq_one_letter_code
_entity_poly.pdbx_strand_id
1 'polypeptide(L)'
;MRIVELNSSEFSDFANNHPLRNYCQTIEYAKVMSDMGYTHDLIGYRDDSNNLVAASLVLRKKIGTFAKFVYAPKGFLIDYYNTELLKKFIKDVCSHYRKKGYSFLKINPEIIIGNVDKNNFTFNYNQNV
;
A
#
# COMPACT_ATOMS: atom_id res chain seq x y z
N MET A 1 5.27 -1.35 -16.85
CA MET A 1 5.21 -0.84 -15.46
C MET A 1 6.10 -1.66 -14.56
N ARG A 2 6.70 -1.04 -13.59
CA ARG A 2 7.66 -1.74 -12.72
C ARG A 2 7.65 -1.21 -11.30
N ILE A 3 7.93 -2.10 -10.34
CA ILE A 3 8.15 -1.76 -8.95
C ILE A 3 9.54 -1.14 -8.81
N VAL A 4 9.63 -0.04 -8.10
CA VAL A 4 10.89 0.65 -7.81
C VAL A 4 10.96 0.97 -6.33
N GLU A 5 12.18 1.14 -5.81
CA GLU A 5 12.38 1.68 -4.47
C GLU A 5 12.43 3.20 -4.56
N LEU A 6 11.76 3.86 -3.61
CA LEU A 6 11.72 5.32 -3.54
C LEU A 6 12.58 5.80 -2.39
N ASN A 7 13.18 6.99 -2.55
CA ASN A 7 13.77 7.67 -1.40
C ASN A 7 12.67 8.36 -0.59
N SER A 8 13.03 8.84 0.60
CA SER A 8 12.08 9.48 1.51
C SER A 8 11.38 10.69 0.89
N SER A 9 12.11 11.49 0.13
CA SER A 9 11.57 12.69 -0.50
C SER A 9 10.54 12.35 -1.58
N GLU A 10 10.86 11.41 -2.47
CA GLU A 10 9.94 10.96 -3.51
C GLU A 10 8.67 10.38 -2.92
N PHE A 11 8.81 9.53 -1.92
CA PHE A 11 7.66 8.92 -1.26
C PHE A 11 6.79 9.98 -0.58
N SER A 12 7.40 10.88 0.19
CA SER A 12 6.67 11.91 0.92
C SER A 12 5.92 12.85 -0.02
N ASP A 13 6.53 13.24 -1.12
CA ASP A 13 5.87 14.09 -2.11
C ASP A 13 4.64 13.40 -2.71
N PHE A 14 4.78 12.14 -3.08
CA PHE A 14 3.65 11.38 -3.62
C PHE A 14 2.56 11.15 -2.57
N ALA A 15 2.95 10.71 -1.39
CA ALA A 15 2.00 10.37 -0.33
C ALA A 15 1.22 11.59 0.18
N ASN A 16 1.90 12.72 0.36
CA ASN A 16 1.27 13.93 0.88
C ASN A 16 0.29 14.56 -0.10
N ASN A 17 0.45 14.29 -1.38
CA ASN A 17 -0.42 14.81 -2.43
C ASN A 17 -1.48 13.80 -2.90
N HIS A 18 -1.49 12.61 -2.35
CA HIS A 18 -2.43 11.57 -2.75
C HIS A 18 -3.78 11.73 -2.03
N PRO A 19 -4.91 11.50 -2.72
CA PRO A 19 -6.24 11.57 -2.09
C PRO A 19 -6.43 10.63 -0.90
N LEU A 20 -5.73 9.51 -0.89
CA LEU A 20 -5.80 8.51 0.19
C LEU A 20 -4.71 8.68 1.24
N ARG A 21 -4.07 9.86 1.29
CA ARG A 21 -3.02 10.11 2.28
C ARG A 21 -3.50 9.78 3.69
N ASN A 22 -2.60 9.16 4.45
CA ASN A 22 -2.93 8.72 5.80
C ASN A 22 -1.66 8.76 6.65
N TYR A 23 -1.82 9.01 7.93
CA TYR A 23 -0.69 9.01 8.88
C TYR A 23 0.12 7.72 8.80
N CYS A 24 -0.54 6.58 8.59
CA CYS A 24 0.13 5.28 8.49
C CYS A 24 0.94 5.10 7.20
N GLN A 25 0.82 6.02 6.26
CA GLN A 25 1.61 6.03 5.02
C GLN A 25 2.56 7.22 5.04
N THR A 26 3.41 7.30 6.07
CA THR A 26 4.37 8.39 6.26
C THR A 26 5.70 7.84 6.75
N ILE A 27 6.76 8.64 6.55
CA ILE A 27 8.09 8.31 7.08
C ILE A 27 8.06 8.31 8.61
N GLU A 28 7.29 9.21 9.22
CA GLU A 28 7.14 9.29 10.67
C GLU A 28 6.56 8.00 11.24
N TYR A 29 5.57 7.44 10.58
CA TYR A 29 4.99 6.17 11.00
C TYR A 29 5.98 5.02 10.86
N ALA A 30 6.79 5.03 9.80
CA ALA A 30 7.85 4.04 9.61
C ALA A 30 8.84 4.05 10.78
N LYS A 31 9.19 5.24 11.27
CA LYS A 31 10.08 5.38 12.42
C LYS A 31 9.46 4.81 13.69
N VAL A 32 8.19 5.09 13.94
CA VAL A 32 7.46 4.54 15.08
C VAL A 32 7.45 3.02 15.03
N MET A 33 7.15 2.45 13.87
CA MET A 33 7.08 1.00 13.70
C MET A 33 8.46 0.34 13.78
N SER A 34 9.51 1.06 13.44
CA SER A 34 10.89 0.57 13.63
C SER A 34 11.17 0.25 15.09
N ASP A 35 10.68 1.08 16.01
CA ASP A 35 10.82 0.84 17.45
C ASP A 35 10.05 -0.40 17.91
N MET A 36 9.09 -0.85 17.13
CA MET A 36 8.29 -2.05 17.39
C MET A 36 8.83 -3.30 16.66
N GLY A 37 10.01 -3.22 16.07
CA GLY A 37 10.67 -4.35 15.45
C GLY A 37 10.35 -4.56 13.97
N TYR A 38 9.71 -3.60 13.31
CA TYR A 38 9.46 -3.68 11.87
C TYR A 38 10.60 -3.03 11.09
N THR A 39 10.93 -3.62 9.95
CA THR A 39 11.69 -2.94 8.90
C THR A 39 10.70 -2.42 7.86
N HIS A 40 11.12 -1.50 7.01
CA HIS A 40 10.20 -0.92 6.03
C HIS A 40 10.85 -0.77 4.66
N ASP A 41 9.99 -0.75 3.65
CA ASP A 41 10.32 -0.38 2.29
C ASP A 41 9.42 0.77 1.86
N LEU A 42 9.96 1.64 1.02
CA LEU A 42 9.18 2.65 0.32
C LEU A 42 9.15 2.23 -1.14
N ILE A 43 8.04 1.66 -1.58
CA ILE A 43 7.91 1.17 -2.95
C ILE A 43 7.09 2.13 -3.79
N GLY A 44 7.41 2.17 -5.06
CA GLY A 44 6.65 2.91 -6.04
C GLY A 44 6.40 2.06 -7.27
N TYR A 45 5.45 2.50 -8.08
CA TYR A 45 5.11 1.87 -9.33
C TYR A 45 5.22 2.89 -10.44
N ARG A 46 6.11 2.66 -11.39
CA ARG A 46 6.32 3.58 -12.50
C ARG A 46 5.77 2.98 -13.79
N ASP A 47 5.11 3.82 -14.58
CA ASP A 47 4.63 3.44 -15.90
C ASP A 47 5.75 3.49 -16.94
N ASP A 48 5.40 3.21 -18.19
CA ASP A 48 6.35 3.18 -19.28
C ASP A 48 6.95 4.56 -19.60
N SER A 49 6.26 5.62 -19.19
CA SER A 49 6.75 6.99 -19.31
C SER A 49 7.55 7.44 -18.08
N ASN A 50 7.83 6.52 -17.17
CA ASN A 50 8.57 6.76 -15.92
C ASN A 50 7.83 7.65 -14.90
N ASN A 51 6.51 7.77 -15.04
CA ASN A 51 5.68 8.49 -14.07
C ASN A 51 5.36 7.58 -12.89
N LEU A 52 5.39 8.16 -11.69
CA LEU A 52 4.99 7.45 -10.49
C LEU A 52 3.47 7.43 -10.38
N VAL A 53 2.86 6.25 -10.50
CA VAL A 53 1.40 6.08 -10.53
C VAL A 53 0.84 5.44 -9.28
N ALA A 54 1.69 4.86 -8.44
CA ALA A 54 1.29 4.30 -7.15
C ALA A 54 2.50 4.26 -6.24
N ALA A 55 2.26 4.21 -4.94
CA ALA A 55 3.32 4.07 -3.95
C ALA A 55 2.76 3.46 -2.67
N SER A 56 3.64 2.91 -1.86
CA SER A 56 3.26 2.41 -0.54
C SER A 56 4.46 2.34 0.39
N LEU A 57 4.24 2.72 1.64
CA LEU A 57 5.06 2.26 2.75
C LEU A 57 4.67 0.82 3.03
N VAL A 58 5.64 -0.06 3.10
CA VAL A 58 5.42 -1.48 3.40
C VAL A 58 6.28 -1.84 4.59
N LEU A 59 5.66 -2.42 5.60
CA LEU A 59 6.34 -2.91 6.80
C LEU A 59 6.64 -4.39 6.63
N ARG A 60 7.83 -4.81 7.04
CA ARG A 60 8.26 -6.22 6.94
C ARG A 60 8.56 -6.76 8.33
N LYS A 61 8.12 -7.97 8.59
CA LYS A 61 8.40 -8.64 9.86
C LYS A 61 8.53 -10.14 9.66
N LYS A 62 9.45 -10.74 10.43
CA LYS A 62 9.58 -12.19 10.53
C LYS A 62 8.89 -12.65 11.81
N ILE A 63 8.09 -13.72 11.69
CA ILE A 63 7.49 -14.39 12.84
C ILE A 63 8.13 -15.78 12.95
N GLY A 64 8.95 -15.99 13.99
CA GLY A 64 9.70 -17.21 14.14
C GLY A 64 10.75 -17.39 13.05
N THR A 65 11.13 -18.65 12.74
CA THR A 65 12.15 -18.95 11.75
C THR A 65 11.59 -19.18 10.34
N PHE A 66 10.27 -19.36 10.21
CA PHE A 66 9.67 -19.83 8.96
C PHE A 66 8.69 -18.84 8.32
N ALA A 67 8.13 -17.90 9.07
CA ALA A 67 7.12 -17.01 8.54
C ALA A 67 7.66 -15.58 8.41
N LYS A 68 7.52 -15.03 7.20
CA LYS A 68 7.79 -13.62 6.91
C LYS A 68 6.55 -13.02 6.32
N PHE A 69 6.12 -11.86 6.82
CA PHE A 69 4.98 -11.17 6.22
C PHE A 69 5.28 -9.71 5.95
N VAL A 70 4.51 -9.14 5.07
CA VAL A 70 4.55 -7.72 4.74
C VAL A 70 3.17 -7.12 4.96
N TYR A 71 3.16 -5.87 5.40
CA TYR A 71 1.94 -5.16 5.75
C TYR A 71 2.03 -3.72 5.26
N ALA A 72 1.06 -3.30 4.46
CA ALA A 72 0.94 -1.92 4.01
C ALA A 72 -0.21 -1.26 4.78
N PRO A 73 0.06 -0.62 5.94
CA PRO A 73 -0.99 -0.04 6.79
C PRO A 73 -1.66 1.13 6.07
N LYS A 74 -2.99 1.03 5.90
CA LYS A 74 -3.78 2.01 5.14
C LYS A 74 -3.27 2.23 3.70
N GLY A 75 -2.48 1.33 3.19
CA GLY A 75 -2.02 1.31 1.81
C GLY A 75 -2.90 0.38 0.96
N PHE A 76 -2.74 0.39 -0.29
CA PHE A 76 -1.74 1.16 -1.06
C PHE A 76 -2.24 2.55 -1.42
N LEU A 77 -1.31 3.46 -1.73
CA LEU A 77 -1.64 4.78 -2.29
C LEU A 77 -1.73 4.63 -3.81
N ILE A 78 -2.92 4.35 -4.29
CA ILE A 78 -3.19 4.07 -5.70
C ILE A 78 -4.64 4.49 -6.00
N ASP A 79 -4.94 4.71 -7.28
CA ASP A 79 -6.32 4.91 -7.71
C ASP A 79 -7.04 3.56 -7.75
N TYR A 80 -7.83 3.27 -6.72
CA TYR A 80 -8.56 2.02 -6.60
C TYR A 80 -9.69 1.88 -7.63
N TYR A 81 -10.08 2.98 -8.25
CA TYR A 81 -11.09 2.94 -9.31
C TYR A 81 -10.50 2.52 -10.66
N ASN A 82 -9.19 2.62 -10.81
CA ASN A 82 -8.52 2.09 -11.99
C ASN A 82 -8.18 0.62 -11.73
N THR A 83 -9.15 -0.25 -12.04
CA THR A 83 -9.05 -1.67 -11.70
C THR A 83 -7.92 -2.39 -12.41
N GLU A 84 -7.58 -2.00 -13.63
CA GLU A 84 -6.47 -2.62 -14.35
C GLU A 84 -5.12 -2.27 -13.73
N LEU A 85 -4.94 -1.00 -13.36
CA LEU A 85 -3.75 -0.55 -12.66
C LEU A 85 -3.62 -1.27 -11.33
N LEU A 86 -4.71 -1.36 -10.58
CA LEU A 86 -4.73 -2.02 -9.28
C LEU A 86 -4.34 -3.50 -9.40
N LYS A 87 -4.90 -4.22 -10.36
CA LYS A 87 -4.58 -5.63 -10.57
C LYS A 87 -3.10 -5.83 -10.92
N LYS A 88 -2.56 -5.01 -11.80
CA LYS A 88 -1.14 -5.06 -12.16
C LYS A 88 -0.25 -4.78 -10.97
N PHE A 89 -0.58 -3.75 -10.20
CA PHE A 89 0.19 -3.36 -9.02
C PHE A 89 0.20 -4.47 -7.98
N ILE A 90 -0.96 -5.02 -7.65
CA ILE A 90 -1.06 -6.12 -6.68
C ILE A 90 -0.23 -7.32 -7.14
N LYS A 91 -0.36 -7.70 -8.41
CA LYS A 91 0.40 -8.80 -8.98
C LYS A 91 1.91 -8.57 -8.85
N ASP A 92 2.36 -7.39 -9.21
CA ASP A 92 3.78 -7.08 -9.21
C ASP A 92 4.34 -6.93 -7.80
N VAL A 93 3.58 -6.37 -6.86
CA VAL A 93 3.97 -6.29 -5.46
C VAL A 93 4.07 -7.69 -4.86
N CYS A 94 3.08 -8.53 -5.08
CA CYS A 94 3.09 -9.90 -4.59
C CYS A 94 4.27 -10.69 -5.15
N SER A 95 4.56 -10.54 -6.43
CA SER A 95 5.71 -11.18 -7.06
C SER A 95 7.02 -10.68 -6.47
N HIS A 96 7.13 -9.36 -6.26
CA HIS A 96 8.31 -8.73 -5.69
C HIS A 96 8.64 -9.31 -4.31
N TYR A 97 7.64 -9.43 -3.44
CA TYR A 97 7.86 -9.95 -2.09
C TYR A 97 7.96 -11.46 -2.04
N ARG A 98 7.26 -12.17 -2.91
CA ARG A 98 7.40 -13.63 -3.00
C ARG A 98 8.82 -14.03 -3.36
N LYS A 99 9.45 -13.33 -4.28
CA LYS A 99 10.84 -13.57 -4.67
C LYS A 99 11.81 -13.34 -3.51
N LYS A 100 11.44 -12.51 -2.55
CA LYS A 100 12.24 -12.24 -1.34
C LYS A 100 11.92 -13.21 -0.19
N GLY A 101 11.02 -14.16 -0.41
CA GLY A 101 10.68 -15.18 0.59
C GLY A 101 9.55 -14.82 1.53
N TYR A 102 8.77 -13.79 1.22
CA TYR A 102 7.62 -13.40 2.05
C TYR A 102 6.40 -14.25 1.68
N SER A 103 5.68 -14.69 2.71
CA SER A 103 4.58 -15.66 2.54
C SER A 103 3.24 -15.01 2.29
N PHE A 104 3.00 -13.81 2.82
CA PHE A 104 1.73 -13.11 2.63
C PHE A 104 1.87 -11.61 2.80
N LEU A 105 0.92 -10.92 2.21
CA LEU A 105 0.80 -9.47 2.22
C LEU A 105 -0.57 -9.10 2.79
N LYS A 106 -0.57 -8.14 3.73
CA LYS A 106 -1.80 -7.58 4.28
C LYS A 106 -1.92 -6.11 3.90
N ILE A 107 -3.10 -5.70 3.46
CA ILE A 107 -3.42 -4.28 3.25
C ILE A 107 -4.77 -3.97 3.92
N ASN A 108 -4.95 -2.72 4.33
CA ASN A 108 -6.22 -2.26 4.89
C ASN A 108 -6.51 -0.81 4.47
N PRO A 109 -6.70 -0.58 3.16
CA PRO A 109 -6.91 0.77 2.64
C PRO A 109 -8.20 1.39 3.17
N GLU A 110 -8.21 2.73 3.27
CA GLU A 110 -9.42 3.47 3.59
C GLU A 110 -10.13 3.85 2.30
N ILE A 111 -11.13 3.04 1.93
CA ILE A 111 -11.90 3.23 0.70
C ILE A 111 -13.37 3.30 1.08
N ILE A 112 -14.09 4.30 0.54
CA ILE A 112 -15.52 4.39 0.72
C ILE A 112 -16.18 3.38 -0.22
N ILE A 113 -16.80 2.33 0.34
CA ILE A 113 -17.51 1.31 -0.42
C ILE A 113 -19.02 1.55 -0.45
N GLY A 114 -19.51 2.45 0.41
CA GLY A 114 -20.91 2.83 0.48
C GLY A 114 -21.20 3.59 1.76
N ASN A 115 -22.44 4.04 1.90
CA ASN A 115 -22.91 4.71 3.10
C ASN A 115 -23.90 3.81 3.84
N VAL A 116 -23.92 3.90 5.16
CA VAL A 116 -24.82 3.12 6.01
C VAL A 116 -25.84 4.08 6.62
N ASP A 117 -27.13 3.76 6.49
CA ASP A 117 -28.17 4.55 7.11
C ASP A 117 -28.33 4.18 8.60
N LYS A 118 -29.28 4.85 9.26
CA LYS A 118 -29.56 4.62 10.69
C LYS A 118 -30.06 3.20 11.00
N ASN A 119 -30.49 2.44 10.00
CA ASN A 119 -30.94 1.06 10.13
C ASN A 119 -29.84 0.06 9.78
N ASN A 120 -28.63 0.51 9.56
CA ASN A 120 -27.46 -0.28 9.21
C ASN A 120 -27.53 -0.94 7.84
N PHE A 121 -28.34 -0.38 6.94
CA PHE A 121 -28.31 -0.79 5.54
C PHE A 121 -27.30 0.05 4.78
N THR A 122 -26.59 -0.58 3.86
CA THR A 122 -25.61 0.08 3.01
C THR A 122 -26.25 0.48 1.70
N PHE A 123 -26.07 1.76 1.33
CA PHE A 123 -26.43 2.22 0.00
C PHE A 123 -25.28 2.94 -0.68
N ASN A 124 -25.49 3.30 -1.94
CA ASN A 124 -24.50 3.99 -2.75
C ASN A 124 -23.18 3.22 -2.79
N TYR A 125 -23.29 1.91 -3.02
CA TYR A 125 -22.09 1.09 -3.17
C TYR A 125 -21.17 1.66 -4.23
N ASN A 126 -19.90 1.73 -3.89
CA ASN A 126 -18.86 2.04 -4.85
C ASN A 126 -18.53 0.75 -5.61
N GLN A 127 -19.04 0.65 -6.84
CA GLN A 127 -18.93 -0.57 -7.64
C GLN A 127 -17.52 -0.83 -8.17
N ASN A 128 -16.59 0.10 -7.96
CA ASN A 128 -15.21 -0.04 -8.41
C ASN A 128 -14.28 -0.58 -7.33
N VAL A 129 -14.81 -0.86 -6.17
CA VAL A 129 -14.04 -1.38 -5.03
C VAL A 129 -14.27 -2.87 -4.85
#